data_df6508042c399f5bba34df721f517c8e
#
_entry.id   df6508042c399f5bba34df721f517c8e
#
_cell.length_a   1.000
_cell.length_b   1.000
_cell.length_c   1.000
_cell.angle_alpha   90.00
_cell.angle_beta   90.00
_cell.angle_gamma   90.00
#
_symmetry.space_group_name_H-M   'P 1'
#
loop_
_entity.id
_entity.type
_entity.pdbx_description
1 polymer ?
#
loop_
_entity_poly.entity_id
_entity_poly.type
_entity_poly.pdbx_seq_one_letter_code
_entity_poly.pdbx_strand_id
1 'polypeptide(L)'
;MSNKMFQNMLDKYKNIIGREIGIINETGIIIACTDSGKISKSRENICREAKFHQNSGDFCKDGYTYKAIENDSAADHILFIFGEDAETSKMAALLAVSFGNFENMQDEQFNKLTFIKNVILDNILPGDIYLKSKELNFNENVGRIVYLMRFPSQSSQQHDVSPADIIQSMFPDKNKDFIVSLDERDIALIREVKSVSALYKYEDVEKIAKEIVSTASSEFFTKVVVGIGSPAAEIKNLSRSFKEAQIALEVGKVFDNEKEIINYKNLGIGRIIYQLPTTLCEVFLQEVFKSGTLESLDRESLMTIQSFFENNLNVSETSRKLFVHRNTLVYRLEKIKKLTGLDLREFEHAIVFKVALMVKKYLSSKPVKY
;
A
#
# COMPACT_ATOMS: atom_id res chain seq x y z
N MET A 1 6.91 3.64 19.90
CA MET A 1 5.49 3.27 19.79
C MET A 1 4.96 2.52 21.02
N SER A 2 5.75 1.66 21.64
CA SER A 2 5.39 0.85 22.82
C SER A 2 4.84 1.66 23.99
N ASN A 3 5.47 2.78 24.39
CA ASN A 3 5.11 3.55 25.57
C ASN A 3 3.67 4.11 25.56
N LYS A 4 3.20 4.62 24.43
CA LYS A 4 1.81 5.14 24.30
C LYS A 4 0.77 4.03 24.41
N MET A 5 1.11 2.84 23.95
CA MET A 5 0.22 1.69 24.03
C MET A 5 0.12 1.13 25.44
N PHE A 6 1.25 1.01 26.15
CA PHE A 6 1.25 0.65 27.58
C PHE A 6 0.43 1.63 28.39
N GLN A 7 0.56 2.94 28.14
CA GLN A 7 -0.23 3.96 28.81
C GLN A 7 -1.73 3.76 28.57
N ASN A 8 -2.15 3.51 27.32
CA ASN A 8 -3.55 3.27 26.98
C ASN A 8 -4.12 2.02 27.68
N MET A 9 -3.31 0.99 27.88
CA MET A 9 -3.72 -0.20 28.63
C MET A 9 -3.83 0.09 30.12
N LEU A 10 -2.84 0.77 30.70
CA LEU A 10 -2.87 1.17 32.12
C LEU A 10 -4.08 2.05 32.44
N ASP A 11 -4.44 2.97 31.54
CA ASP A 11 -5.60 3.84 31.73
C ASP A 11 -6.92 3.04 31.77
N LYS A 12 -7.03 1.93 31.04
CA LYS A 12 -8.17 1.01 31.13
C LYS A 12 -8.21 0.24 32.46
N TYR A 13 -7.06 -0.19 32.97
CA TYR A 13 -6.96 -0.93 34.23
C TYR A 13 -7.06 -0.04 35.46
N LYS A 14 -6.77 1.26 35.34
CA LYS A 14 -6.77 2.24 36.45
C LYS A 14 -8.03 2.16 37.30
N ASN A 15 -9.20 2.18 36.68
CA ASN A 15 -10.49 2.20 37.39
C ASN A 15 -10.88 0.82 37.96
N ILE A 16 -10.32 -0.26 37.40
CA ILE A 16 -10.62 -1.64 37.83
C ILE A 16 -9.81 -1.99 39.07
N ILE A 17 -8.54 -1.60 39.08
CA ILE A 17 -7.60 -2.01 40.14
C ILE A 17 -7.60 -1.03 41.30
N GLY A 18 -7.89 0.27 41.02
CA GLY A 18 -7.97 1.28 42.06
C GLY A 18 -6.64 1.58 42.78
N ARG A 19 -5.53 1.04 42.31
CA ARG A 19 -4.17 1.27 42.82
C ARG A 19 -3.29 1.89 41.74
N GLU A 20 -2.18 2.50 42.13
CA GLU A 20 -1.18 2.97 41.16
C GLU A 20 -0.49 1.80 40.51
N ILE A 21 -0.40 1.85 39.18
CA ILE A 21 0.25 0.85 38.35
C ILE A 21 1.19 1.56 37.38
N GLY A 22 2.33 0.96 37.10
CA GLY A 22 3.23 1.46 36.06
C GLY A 22 4.15 0.41 35.51
N ILE A 23 4.87 0.75 34.46
CA ILE A 23 5.81 -0.11 33.75
C ILE A 23 7.16 0.59 33.67
N ILE A 24 8.22 -0.15 33.99
CA ILE A 24 9.61 0.26 33.91
C ILE A 24 10.28 -0.49 32.76
N ASN A 25 11.10 0.19 31.97
CA ASN A 25 11.89 -0.46 30.91
C ASN A 25 13.21 -1.05 31.46
N GLU A 26 13.96 -1.70 30.59
CA GLU A 26 15.27 -2.32 30.88
C GLU A 26 16.31 -1.33 31.44
N THR A 27 16.20 -0.03 31.14
CA THR A 27 17.09 1.03 31.65
C THR A 27 16.64 1.60 32.98
N GLY A 28 15.53 1.11 33.57
CA GLY A 28 15.00 1.58 34.85
C GLY A 28 14.12 2.83 34.76
N ILE A 29 13.72 3.25 33.56
CA ILE A 29 12.87 4.43 33.37
C ILE A 29 11.41 4.00 33.36
N ILE A 30 10.56 4.74 34.08
CA ILE A 30 9.10 4.54 34.04
C ILE A 30 8.58 5.04 32.70
N ILE A 31 8.11 4.11 31.85
CA ILE A 31 7.62 4.40 30.49
C ILE A 31 6.11 4.60 30.41
N ALA A 32 5.37 4.06 31.37
CA ALA A 32 3.93 4.27 31.51
C ALA A 32 3.54 4.19 32.99
N CYS A 33 2.57 5.01 33.43
CA CYS A 33 2.08 5.01 34.80
C CYS A 33 0.69 5.62 34.88
N THR A 34 -0.16 5.11 35.79
CA THR A 34 -1.47 5.70 36.10
C THR A 34 -1.35 7.05 36.80
N ASP A 35 -0.21 7.35 37.43
CA ASP A 35 0.22 8.67 37.87
C ASP A 35 1.16 9.30 36.85
N SER A 36 0.66 10.18 36.00
CA SER A 36 1.44 10.83 34.93
C SER A 36 2.66 11.63 35.47
N GLY A 37 2.65 12.08 36.72
CA GLY A 37 3.78 12.78 37.34
C GLY A 37 5.00 11.91 37.60
N LYS A 38 4.90 10.60 37.41
CA LYS A 38 5.99 9.62 37.58
C LYS A 38 6.61 9.16 36.28
N ILE A 39 5.99 9.39 35.17
CA ILE A 39 6.52 9.02 33.85
C ILE A 39 7.88 9.71 33.63
N SER A 40 8.82 9.01 33.03
CA SER A 40 10.22 9.40 32.81
C SER A 40 11.10 9.48 34.06
N LYS A 41 10.61 9.15 35.25
CA LYS A 41 11.45 9.03 36.45
C LYS A 41 12.24 7.71 36.41
N SER A 42 13.46 7.76 36.95
CA SER A 42 14.35 6.60 37.03
C SER A 42 14.12 5.79 38.30
N ARG A 43 14.11 4.46 38.18
CA ARG A 43 14.14 3.45 39.22
C ARG A 43 15.20 2.37 38.92
N GLU A 44 16.41 2.76 38.54
CA GLU A 44 17.50 1.85 38.14
C GLU A 44 17.80 0.74 39.12
N ASN A 45 17.69 1.01 40.44
CA ASN A 45 17.92 0.00 41.48
C ASN A 45 16.96 -1.18 41.38
N ILE A 46 15.74 -0.96 40.87
CA ILE A 46 14.71 -2.02 40.72
C ILE A 46 15.10 -3.02 39.64
N CYS A 47 15.71 -2.55 38.52
CA CYS A 47 16.15 -3.44 37.45
C CYS A 47 17.25 -4.40 37.89
N ARG A 48 18.13 -3.97 38.80
CA ARG A 48 19.15 -4.87 39.37
C ARG A 48 18.54 -5.90 40.29
N GLU A 49 17.60 -5.53 41.13
CA GLU A 49 16.91 -6.44 42.04
C GLU A 49 16.02 -7.43 41.27
N ALA A 50 15.31 -6.99 40.25
CA ALA A 50 14.49 -7.85 39.42
C ALA A 50 15.30 -9.00 38.78
N LYS A 51 16.56 -8.75 38.38
CA LYS A 51 17.46 -9.79 37.87
C LYS A 51 17.81 -10.85 38.91
N PHE A 52 17.87 -10.51 40.19
CA PHE A 52 18.11 -11.47 41.28
C PHE A 52 16.86 -12.28 41.58
N HIS A 53 15.66 -11.75 41.28
CA HIS A 53 14.39 -12.37 41.59
C HIS A 53 13.71 -13.04 40.37
N GLN A 54 14.38 -13.14 39.23
CA GLN A 54 13.83 -13.77 38.00
C GLN A 54 13.22 -15.17 38.24
N ASN A 55 13.74 -15.93 39.19
CA ASN A 55 13.25 -17.26 39.52
C ASN A 55 12.24 -17.28 40.71
N SER A 56 12.03 -16.18 41.41
CA SER A 56 11.22 -16.14 42.64
C SER A 56 9.83 -15.51 42.47
N GLY A 57 9.50 -15.08 41.25
CA GLY A 57 8.17 -14.63 40.91
C GLY A 57 8.00 -13.09 40.98
N ASP A 58 7.65 -12.56 42.13
CA ASP A 58 7.49 -11.13 42.43
C ASP A 58 8.30 -10.73 43.66
N PHE A 59 8.57 -9.45 43.82
CA PHE A 59 9.23 -8.92 45.00
C PHE A 59 8.62 -7.58 45.43
N CYS A 60 8.69 -7.30 46.75
CA CYS A 60 8.16 -6.05 47.31
C CYS A 60 9.30 -5.11 47.72
N LYS A 61 9.13 -3.83 47.45
CA LYS A 61 10.06 -2.77 47.86
C LYS A 61 9.40 -1.40 47.85
N ASP A 62 9.69 -0.63 48.87
CA ASP A 62 9.25 0.78 49.00
C ASP A 62 7.73 0.96 48.84
N GLY A 63 6.92 0.02 49.36
CA GLY A 63 5.45 0.05 49.26
C GLY A 63 4.89 -0.44 47.92
N TYR A 64 5.70 -1.04 47.03
CA TYR A 64 5.28 -1.53 45.74
C TYR A 64 5.64 -3.01 45.57
N THR A 65 4.77 -3.72 44.86
CA THR A 65 5.04 -5.08 44.34
C THR A 65 5.50 -4.95 42.89
N TYR A 66 6.62 -5.60 42.57
CA TYR A 66 7.26 -5.64 41.26
C TYR A 66 7.17 -7.04 40.66
N LYS A 67 6.86 -7.13 39.38
CA LYS A 67 6.81 -8.40 38.62
C LYS A 67 7.40 -8.18 37.24
N ALA A 68 8.31 -9.07 36.83
CA ALA A 68 8.80 -9.09 35.45
C ALA A 68 7.65 -9.44 34.49
N ILE A 69 7.58 -8.76 33.36
CA ILE A 69 6.67 -9.10 32.26
C ILE A 69 7.38 -10.15 31.42
N GLU A 70 6.87 -11.38 31.43
CA GLU A 70 7.41 -12.49 30.66
C GLU A 70 6.94 -12.36 29.20
N ASN A 71 7.88 -12.17 28.26
CA ASN A 71 7.65 -12.18 26.85
C ASN A 71 8.72 -13.03 26.13
N ASP A 72 8.47 -13.40 24.87
CA ASP A 72 9.42 -14.15 24.04
C ASP A 72 10.55 -13.25 23.49
N SER A 73 10.42 -11.93 23.61
CA SER A 73 11.43 -10.97 23.23
C SER A 73 12.33 -10.61 24.41
N ALA A 74 13.58 -10.30 24.16
CA ALA A 74 14.59 -10.01 25.18
C ALA A 74 14.44 -8.66 25.94
N ALA A 75 13.28 -8.01 25.83
CA ALA A 75 13.00 -6.73 26.48
C ALA A 75 12.43 -6.95 27.87
N ASP A 76 13.25 -6.80 28.90
CA ASP A 76 12.87 -6.97 30.31
C ASP A 76 12.07 -5.75 30.81
N HIS A 77 10.77 -5.74 30.56
CA HIS A 77 9.85 -4.78 31.20
C HIS A 77 9.43 -5.27 32.59
N ILE A 78 9.33 -4.35 33.54
CA ILE A 78 8.92 -4.66 34.91
C ILE A 78 7.64 -3.89 35.22
N LEU A 79 6.59 -4.61 35.55
CA LEU A 79 5.36 -4.07 36.09
C LEU A 79 5.55 -3.72 37.57
N PHE A 80 5.00 -2.61 38.04
CA PHE A 80 4.87 -2.32 39.47
C PHE A 80 3.45 -1.89 39.83
N ILE A 81 3.04 -2.26 41.03
CA ILE A 81 1.73 -1.91 41.60
C ILE A 81 1.96 -1.45 43.03
N PHE A 82 1.27 -0.38 43.43
CA PHE A 82 1.29 0.11 44.82
C PHE A 82 0.58 -0.87 45.75
N GLY A 83 1.28 -1.34 46.78
CA GLY A 83 0.85 -2.33 47.76
C GLY A 83 1.83 -3.50 47.85
N GLU A 84 1.84 -4.15 49.06
CA GLU A 84 2.74 -5.30 49.37
C GLU A 84 1.95 -6.49 49.88
N ASP A 85 0.61 -6.47 49.71
CA ASP A 85 -0.29 -7.54 50.17
C ASP A 85 -0.44 -8.64 49.12
N ALA A 86 -0.93 -9.83 49.55
CA ALA A 86 -1.11 -10.99 48.72
C ALA A 86 -2.10 -10.74 47.55
N GLU A 87 -3.00 -9.78 47.67
CA GLU A 87 -3.91 -9.39 46.60
C GLU A 87 -3.17 -8.62 45.51
N THR A 88 -2.27 -7.72 45.89
CA THR A 88 -1.40 -6.97 44.97
C THR A 88 -0.48 -7.92 44.18
N SER A 89 0.07 -8.94 44.84
CA SER A 89 0.90 -9.96 44.18
C SER A 89 0.10 -10.75 43.12
N LYS A 90 -1.13 -11.15 43.41
CA LYS A 90 -2.00 -11.79 42.41
C LYS A 90 -2.35 -10.88 41.25
N MET A 91 -2.64 -9.59 41.52
CA MET A 91 -2.91 -8.60 40.48
C MET A 91 -1.68 -8.37 39.60
N ALA A 92 -0.50 -8.27 40.20
CA ALA A 92 0.75 -8.13 39.46
C ALA A 92 1.01 -9.31 38.54
N ALA A 93 0.75 -10.56 39.03
CA ALA A 93 0.91 -11.74 38.20
C ALA A 93 -0.07 -11.78 37.01
N LEU A 94 -1.33 -11.45 37.22
CA LEU A 94 -2.34 -11.40 36.14
C LEU A 94 -2.03 -10.34 35.10
N LEU A 95 -1.64 -9.16 35.57
CA LEU A 95 -1.28 -8.07 34.66
C LEU A 95 0.02 -8.34 33.90
N ALA A 96 1.03 -8.91 34.55
CA ALA A 96 2.28 -9.27 33.88
C ALA A 96 2.05 -10.25 32.71
N VAL A 97 1.22 -11.29 32.91
CA VAL A 97 0.80 -12.20 31.84
C VAL A 97 0.02 -11.47 30.75
N SER A 98 -0.91 -10.57 31.13
CA SER A 98 -1.70 -9.81 30.15
C SER A 98 -0.83 -8.90 29.29
N PHE A 99 0.13 -8.19 29.90
CA PHE A 99 1.07 -7.32 29.20
C PHE A 99 2.06 -8.14 28.33
N GLY A 100 2.57 -9.28 28.83
CA GLY A 100 3.43 -10.17 28.05
C GLY A 100 2.75 -10.72 26.81
N ASN A 101 1.53 -11.23 26.94
CA ASN A 101 0.73 -11.66 25.78
C ASN A 101 0.50 -10.55 24.78
N PHE A 102 0.30 -9.33 25.25
CA PHE A 102 0.12 -8.17 24.38
C PHE A 102 1.41 -7.81 23.61
N GLU A 103 2.57 -7.86 24.27
CA GLU A 103 3.87 -7.65 23.61
C GLU A 103 4.11 -8.73 22.56
N ASN A 104 3.94 -10.00 22.88
CA ASN A 104 4.12 -11.11 21.95
C ASN A 104 3.21 -10.96 20.71
N MET A 105 1.96 -10.54 20.89
CA MET A 105 1.05 -10.26 19.76
C MET A 105 1.55 -9.10 18.88
N GLN A 106 2.13 -8.06 19.46
CA GLN A 106 2.67 -6.93 18.69
C GLN A 106 3.90 -7.34 17.91
N ASP A 107 4.81 -8.08 18.51
CA ASP A 107 6.01 -8.59 17.87
C ASP A 107 5.66 -9.56 16.73
N GLU A 108 4.70 -10.44 16.92
CA GLU A 108 4.20 -11.32 15.85
C GLU A 108 3.64 -10.50 14.67
N GLN A 109 2.82 -9.48 14.95
CA GLN A 109 2.28 -8.62 13.90
C GLN A 109 3.36 -7.81 13.19
N PHE A 110 4.34 -7.28 13.93
CA PHE A 110 5.48 -6.58 13.35
C PHE A 110 6.30 -7.52 12.47
N ASN A 111 6.56 -8.74 12.92
CA ASN A 111 7.28 -9.76 12.16
C ASN A 111 6.51 -10.14 10.89
N LYS A 112 5.19 -10.31 10.95
CA LYS A 112 4.33 -10.56 9.78
C LYS A 112 4.37 -9.42 8.79
N LEU A 113 4.25 -8.17 9.23
CA LEU A 113 4.33 -6.98 8.36
C LEU A 113 5.70 -6.86 7.70
N THR A 114 6.77 -7.04 8.48
CA THR A 114 8.15 -7.00 7.98
C THR A 114 8.39 -8.09 6.95
N PHE A 115 7.91 -9.30 7.21
CA PHE A 115 7.98 -10.42 6.27
C PHE A 115 7.25 -10.10 4.96
N ILE A 116 5.99 -9.67 5.01
CA ILE A 116 5.21 -9.28 3.84
C ILE A 116 5.90 -8.15 3.06
N LYS A 117 6.43 -7.13 3.74
CA LYS A 117 7.20 -6.06 3.11
C LYS A 117 8.40 -6.60 2.33
N ASN A 118 9.16 -7.50 2.92
CA ASN A 118 10.31 -8.10 2.27
C ASN A 118 9.91 -8.99 1.08
N VAL A 119 8.78 -9.71 1.18
CA VAL A 119 8.26 -10.53 0.06
C VAL A 119 7.85 -9.67 -1.11
N ILE A 120 7.05 -8.60 -0.91
CA ILE A 120 6.59 -7.74 -2.01
C ILE A 120 7.74 -6.99 -2.69
N LEU A 121 8.81 -6.67 -1.94
CA LEU A 121 10.00 -5.99 -2.45
C LEU A 121 11.06 -6.92 -3.04
N ASP A 122 10.82 -8.24 -3.11
CA ASP A 122 11.79 -9.25 -3.56
C ASP A 122 13.09 -9.30 -2.72
N ASN A 123 13.03 -8.94 -1.45
CA ASN A 123 14.17 -8.90 -0.53
C ASN A 123 14.44 -10.24 0.18
N ILE A 124 13.69 -11.30 -0.16
CA ILE A 124 13.77 -12.61 0.49
C ILE A 124 13.86 -13.70 -0.58
N LEU A 125 14.68 -14.71 -0.35
CA LEU A 125 14.83 -15.82 -1.28
C LEU A 125 13.57 -16.70 -1.32
N PRO A 126 13.16 -17.23 -2.48
CA PRO A 126 11.93 -18.04 -2.60
C PRO A 126 11.87 -19.24 -1.65
N GLY A 127 13.02 -19.87 -1.35
CA GLY A 127 13.09 -20.97 -0.38
C GLY A 127 12.79 -20.56 1.05
N ASP A 128 13.24 -19.36 1.44
CA ASP A 128 13.05 -18.82 2.79
C ASP A 128 11.62 -18.32 2.99
N ILE A 129 10.94 -17.91 1.90
CA ILE A 129 9.52 -17.49 1.96
C ILE A 129 8.66 -18.63 2.51
N TYR A 130 8.86 -19.85 2.03
CA TYR A 130 8.08 -21.01 2.50
C TYR A 130 8.30 -21.32 3.98
N LEU A 131 9.56 -21.32 4.43
CA LEU A 131 9.89 -21.59 5.82
C LEU A 131 9.32 -20.52 6.76
N LYS A 132 9.53 -19.25 6.43
CA LYS A 132 9.04 -18.14 7.24
C LYS A 132 7.52 -18.00 7.22
N SER A 133 6.86 -18.31 6.11
CA SER A 133 5.39 -18.29 6.07
C SER A 133 4.77 -19.30 7.03
N LYS A 134 5.39 -20.48 7.19
CA LYS A 134 4.97 -21.49 8.18
C LYS A 134 5.27 -21.05 9.62
N GLU A 135 6.46 -20.55 9.87
CA GLU A 135 6.86 -20.03 11.18
C GLU A 135 5.90 -18.94 11.68
N LEU A 136 5.53 -18.03 10.79
CA LEU A 136 4.60 -16.93 11.09
C LEU A 136 3.11 -17.31 10.96
N ASN A 137 2.79 -18.59 10.80
CA ASN A 137 1.42 -19.11 10.70
C ASN A 137 0.56 -18.42 9.62
N PHE A 138 1.14 -18.15 8.45
CA PHE A 138 0.36 -17.66 7.32
C PHE A 138 -0.51 -18.78 6.72
N ASN A 139 -1.76 -18.43 6.40
CA ASN A 139 -2.63 -19.36 5.67
C ASN A 139 -2.18 -19.45 4.20
N GLU A 140 -1.64 -20.60 3.81
CA GLU A 140 -1.12 -20.87 2.46
C GLU A 140 -2.24 -21.09 1.42
N ASN A 141 -3.45 -21.42 1.86
CA ASN A 141 -4.59 -21.74 0.99
C ASN A 141 -5.44 -20.53 0.63
N VAL A 142 -4.98 -19.33 0.96
CA VAL A 142 -5.70 -18.07 0.74
C VAL A 142 -4.94 -17.22 -0.25
N GLY A 143 -5.62 -16.85 -1.33
CA GLY A 143 -5.08 -15.88 -2.29
C GLY A 143 -5.02 -14.48 -1.71
N ARG A 144 -4.10 -13.66 -2.21
CA ARG A 144 -3.95 -12.26 -1.82
C ARG A 144 -3.79 -11.37 -3.03
N ILE A 145 -4.21 -10.12 -2.90
CA ILE A 145 -4.09 -9.10 -3.94
C ILE A 145 -3.42 -7.85 -3.36
N VAL A 146 -2.66 -7.15 -4.20
CA VAL A 146 -2.01 -5.90 -3.81
C VAL A 146 -2.75 -4.71 -4.42
N TYR A 147 -3.11 -3.76 -3.56
CA TYR A 147 -3.52 -2.40 -3.91
C TYR A 147 -2.39 -1.46 -3.55
N LEU A 148 -1.82 -0.78 -4.51
CA LEU A 148 -0.78 0.23 -4.30
C LEU A 148 -1.39 1.62 -4.43
N MET A 149 -1.43 2.33 -3.33
CA MET A 149 -1.97 3.69 -3.24
C MET A 149 -0.84 4.69 -3.36
N ARG A 150 -1.00 5.67 -4.24
CA ARG A 150 -0.06 6.78 -4.38
C ARG A 150 -0.73 8.08 -3.98
N PHE A 151 -0.17 8.72 -2.97
CA PHE A 151 -0.55 10.03 -2.49
C PHE A 151 0.31 11.10 -3.19
N PRO A 152 -0.22 12.29 -3.46
CA PRO A 152 0.60 13.39 -3.97
C PRO A 152 1.63 13.82 -2.92
N SER A 153 2.73 14.43 -3.36
CA SER A 153 3.71 14.99 -2.42
C SER A 153 3.01 16.02 -1.54
N GLN A 154 3.10 15.83 -0.22
CA GLN A 154 2.48 16.75 0.74
C GLN A 154 3.11 18.13 0.60
N SER A 155 2.34 19.08 0.13
CA SER A 155 2.63 20.49 0.36
C SER A 155 2.17 20.85 1.77
N SER A 156 3.11 20.92 2.72
CA SER A 156 3.08 21.71 3.99
C SER A 156 1.82 21.74 4.88
N GLN A 157 0.82 20.90 4.70
CA GLN A 157 -0.24 20.76 5.70
C GLN A 157 0.10 19.57 6.61
N GLN A 158 0.43 19.87 7.86
CA GLN A 158 0.58 18.88 8.92
C GLN A 158 -0.81 18.28 9.19
N HIS A 159 -1.07 17.12 8.63
CA HIS A 159 -2.16 16.28 9.10
C HIS A 159 -1.66 15.50 10.32
N ASP A 160 -2.38 15.56 11.43
CA ASP A 160 -2.04 14.82 12.66
C ASP A 160 -2.14 13.31 12.50
N VAL A 161 -2.77 12.82 11.42
CA VAL A 161 -3.00 11.40 11.13
C VAL A 161 -2.27 10.98 9.87
N SER A 162 -1.55 9.87 9.94
CA SER A 162 -0.83 9.34 8.76
C SER A 162 -1.79 8.67 7.77
N PRO A 163 -1.50 8.69 6.45
CA PRO A 163 -2.29 7.95 5.46
C PRO A 163 -2.43 6.46 5.78
N ALA A 164 -1.39 5.84 6.34
CA ALA A 164 -1.42 4.43 6.72
C ALA A 164 -2.42 4.17 7.87
N ASP A 165 -2.56 5.09 8.83
CA ASP A 165 -3.51 4.95 9.93
C ASP A 165 -4.97 5.04 9.45
N ILE A 166 -5.25 5.90 8.47
CA ILE A 166 -6.58 5.99 7.86
C ILE A 166 -6.92 4.69 7.12
N ILE A 167 -6.00 4.19 6.29
CA ILE A 167 -6.21 2.91 5.61
C ILE A 167 -6.34 1.77 6.63
N GLN A 168 -5.57 1.78 7.73
CA GLN A 168 -5.69 0.77 8.79
C GLN A 168 -7.05 0.82 9.51
N SER A 169 -7.66 1.98 9.64
CA SER A 169 -9.00 2.11 10.23
C SER A 169 -10.09 1.51 9.34
N MET A 170 -9.91 1.57 8.02
CA MET A 170 -10.82 0.93 7.05
C MET A 170 -10.70 -0.60 7.05
N PHE A 171 -9.50 -1.12 7.34
CA PHE A 171 -9.18 -2.54 7.33
C PHE A 171 -8.61 -2.98 8.68
N PRO A 172 -9.49 -3.18 9.70
CA PRO A 172 -9.05 -3.45 11.08
C PRO A 172 -8.49 -4.85 11.30
N ASP A 173 -8.78 -5.82 10.42
CA ASP A 173 -8.31 -7.20 10.56
C ASP A 173 -6.85 -7.36 10.11
N LYS A 174 -5.94 -7.07 11.02
CA LYS A 174 -4.48 -7.12 10.79
C LYS A 174 -3.92 -8.51 10.45
N ASN A 175 -4.72 -9.56 10.56
CA ASN A 175 -4.31 -10.91 10.17
C ASN A 175 -4.63 -11.21 8.69
N LYS A 176 -5.57 -10.47 8.09
CA LYS A 176 -5.98 -10.63 6.69
C LYS A 176 -5.54 -9.47 5.80
N ASP A 177 -5.44 -8.27 6.38
CA ASP A 177 -5.15 -7.03 5.68
C ASP A 177 -3.83 -6.45 6.19
N PHE A 178 -2.78 -6.49 5.37
CA PHE A 178 -1.46 -5.97 5.71
C PHE A 178 -1.24 -4.63 5.02
N ILE A 179 -1.03 -3.57 5.81
CA ILE A 179 -0.79 -2.22 5.31
C ILE A 179 0.69 -1.90 5.51
N VAL A 180 1.39 -1.72 4.40
CA VAL A 180 2.84 -1.50 4.34
C VAL A 180 3.13 -0.13 3.77
N SER A 181 3.67 0.77 4.58
CA SER A 181 4.25 2.02 4.08
C SER A 181 5.58 1.72 3.41
N LEU A 182 5.70 2.09 2.13
CA LEU A 182 6.91 1.92 1.34
C LEU A 182 7.80 3.15 1.46
N ASP A 183 7.20 4.30 1.29
CA ASP A 183 7.80 5.63 1.45
C ASP A 183 6.73 6.65 1.91
N GLU A 184 7.02 7.95 1.80
CA GLU A 184 6.11 9.03 2.21
C GLU A 184 4.85 9.15 1.34
N ARG A 185 4.85 8.54 0.15
CA ARG A 185 3.80 8.67 -0.86
C ARG A 185 3.11 7.36 -1.20
N ASP A 186 3.80 6.26 -1.12
CA ASP A 186 3.33 4.96 -1.58
C ASP A 186 3.01 4.03 -0.40
N ILE A 187 1.77 3.58 -0.33
CA ILE A 187 1.27 2.63 0.67
C ILE A 187 0.68 1.43 -0.07
N ALA A 188 1.09 0.24 0.33
CA ALA A 188 0.55 -1.02 -0.19
C ALA A 188 -0.42 -1.65 0.82
N LEU A 189 -1.63 -1.99 0.38
CA LEU A 189 -2.54 -2.88 1.07
C LEU A 189 -2.46 -4.26 0.41
N ILE A 190 -2.09 -5.25 1.19
CA ILE A 190 -2.10 -6.67 0.80
C ILE A 190 -3.30 -7.31 1.48
N ARG A 191 -4.32 -7.67 0.69
CA ARG A 191 -5.59 -8.15 1.19
C ARG A 191 -5.85 -9.59 0.81
N GLU A 192 -6.38 -10.38 1.74
CA GLU A 192 -6.86 -11.73 1.45
C GLU A 192 -8.10 -11.72 0.55
N VAL A 193 -8.13 -12.65 -0.40
CA VAL A 193 -9.26 -12.85 -1.32
C VAL A 193 -9.83 -14.25 -1.19
N LYS A 194 -11.16 -14.36 -1.17
CA LYS A 194 -11.88 -15.63 -0.89
C LYS A 194 -11.67 -16.70 -1.96
N SER A 195 -11.23 -16.35 -3.15
CA SER A 195 -10.96 -17.30 -4.25
C SER A 195 -10.02 -16.69 -5.28
N VAL A 196 -9.03 -17.45 -5.73
CA VAL A 196 -8.13 -17.09 -6.84
C VAL A 196 -8.62 -17.69 -8.16
N SER A 197 -9.71 -18.46 -8.14
CA SER A 197 -10.32 -19.10 -9.32
C SER A 197 -10.96 -18.09 -10.27
N ALA A 198 -11.33 -18.56 -11.47
CA ALA A 198 -11.99 -17.77 -12.52
C ALA A 198 -13.30 -17.08 -12.10
N LEU A 199 -13.84 -17.43 -10.91
CA LEU A 199 -15.03 -16.83 -10.28
C LEU A 199 -14.70 -15.59 -9.41
N TYR A 200 -13.44 -15.15 -9.41
CA TYR A 200 -13.05 -13.91 -8.72
C TYR A 200 -13.77 -12.72 -9.37
N LYS A 201 -14.75 -12.18 -8.68
CA LYS A 201 -15.54 -11.05 -9.18
C LYS A 201 -14.69 -9.79 -9.14
N TYR A 202 -14.30 -9.30 -10.30
CA TYR A 202 -13.60 -8.01 -10.47
C TYR A 202 -14.33 -6.85 -9.83
N GLU A 203 -15.66 -6.91 -9.81
CA GLU A 203 -16.52 -5.91 -9.19
C GLU A 203 -16.18 -5.70 -7.70
N ASP A 204 -15.84 -6.78 -6.96
CA ASP A 204 -15.48 -6.66 -5.55
C ASP A 204 -14.12 -5.97 -5.35
N VAL A 205 -13.17 -6.19 -6.27
CA VAL A 205 -11.85 -5.55 -6.23
C VAL A 205 -11.96 -4.05 -6.51
N GLU A 206 -12.70 -3.70 -7.55
CA GLU A 206 -12.89 -2.30 -7.92
C GLU A 206 -13.72 -1.55 -6.87
N LYS A 207 -14.66 -2.23 -6.20
CA LYS A 207 -15.43 -1.66 -5.10
C LYS A 207 -14.51 -1.25 -3.94
N ILE A 208 -13.62 -2.14 -3.51
CA ILE A 208 -12.63 -1.84 -2.47
C ILE A 208 -11.75 -0.64 -2.87
N ALA A 209 -11.27 -0.62 -4.11
CA ALA A 209 -10.46 0.50 -4.59
C ALA A 209 -11.25 1.83 -4.61
N LYS A 210 -12.54 1.81 -4.94
CA LYS A 210 -13.42 2.99 -4.87
C LYS A 210 -13.60 3.47 -3.43
N GLU A 211 -13.79 2.56 -2.48
CA GLU A 211 -13.89 2.88 -1.06
C GLU A 211 -12.59 3.52 -0.56
N ILE A 212 -11.42 2.97 -0.92
CA ILE A 212 -10.12 3.54 -0.58
C ILE A 212 -9.97 4.96 -1.14
N VAL A 213 -10.22 5.15 -2.44
CA VAL A 213 -10.10 6.47 -3.09
C VAL A 213 -11.04 7.47 -2.45
N SER A 214 -12.32 7.10 -2.25
CA SER A 214 -13.32 7.98 -1.65
C SER A 214 -12.94 8.43 -0.25
N THR A 215 -12.55 7.50 0.62
CA THR A 215 -12.16 7.81 2.01
C THR A 215 -10.87 8.61 2.05
N ALA A 216 -9.82 8.17 1.35
CA ALA A 216 -8.53 8.86 1.37
C ALA A 216 -8.62 10.27 0.75
N SER A 217 -9.39 10.45 -0.33
CA SER A 217 -9.58 11.75 -0.95
C SER A 217 -10.38 12.71 -0.08
N SER A 218 -11.39 12.22 0.69
CA SER A 218 -12.15 13.04 1.61
C SER A 218 -11.36 13.46 2.85
N GLU A 219 -10.54 12.55 3.41
CA GLU A 219 -9.75 12.83 4.61
C GLU A 219 -8.55 13.75 4.35
N PHE A 220 -7.90 13.59 3.19
CA PHE A 220 -6.70 14.38 2.85
C PHE A 220 -6.97 15.54 1.90
N PHE A 221 -8.21 15.71 1.40
CA PHE A 221 -8.57 16.74 0.40
C PHE A 221 -7.65 16.71 -0.83
N THR A 222 -7.24 15.51 -1.25
CA THR A 222 -6.26 15.33 -2.32
C THR A 222 -6.59 14.11 -3.17
N LYS A 223 -6.14 14.14 -4.43
CA LYS A 223 -6.36 13.04 -5.37
C LYS A 223 -5.42 11.88 -5.04
N VAL A 224 -5.98 10.73 -4.68
CA VAL A 224 -5.24 9.48 -4.46
C VAL A 224 -5.43 8.57 -5.66
N VAL A 225 -4.35 7.95 -6.14
CA VAL A 225 -4.40 7.00 -7.26
C VAL A 225 -4.08 5.61 -6.75
N VAL A 226 -4.89 4.63 -7.15
CA VAL A 226 -4.78 3.22 -6.74
C VAL A 226 -4.45 2.34 -7.92
N GLY A 227 -3.28 1.72 -7.89
CA GLY A 227 -2.88 0.63 -8.81
C GLY A 227 -3.25 -0.72 -8.21
N ILE A 228 -3.83 -1.60 -9.01
CA ILE A 228 -4.28 -2.93 -8.57
C ILE A 228 -3.52 -3.99 -9.34
N GLY A 229 -2.82 -4.89 -8.63
CA GLY A 229 -2.17 -6.06 -9.20
C GLY A 229 -3.13 -7.23 -9.45
N SER A 230 -2.62 -8.32 -10.01
CA SER A 230 -3.39 -9.56 -10.14
C SER A 230 -3.36 -10.35 -8.83
N PRO A 231 -4.41 -11.14 -8.53
CA PRO A 231 -4.40 -12.01 -7.37
C PRO A 231 -3.24 -13.02 -7.40
N ALA A 232 -2.58 -13.18 -6.28
CA ALA A 232 -1.54 -14.16 -6.04
C ALA A 232 -2.11 -15.33 -5.21
N ALA A 233 -2.02 -16.56 -5.73
CA ALA A 233 -2.50 -17.73 -5.02
C ALA A 233 -1.59 -18.12 -3.84
N GLU A 234 -0.30 -17.82 -3.97
CA GLU A 234 0.73 -18.15 -2.98
C GLU A 234 1.48 -16.87 -2.56
N ILE A 235 1.97 -16.85 -1.34
CA ILE A 235 2.72 -15.70 -0.78
C ILE A 235 3.94 -15.37 -1.66
N LYS A 236 4.66 -16.36 -2.17
CA LYS A 236 5.83 -16.15 -3.03
C LYS A 236 5.52 -15.35 -4.31
N ASN A 237 4.26 -15.32 -4.73
CA ASN A 237 3.81 -14.61 -5.93
C ASN A 237 3.33 -13.16 -5.62
N LEU A 238 3.42 -12.71 -4.37
CA LEU A 238 3.00 -11.35 -3.98
C LEU A 238 3.90 -10.27 -4.60
N SER A 239 5.19 -10.54 -4.78
CA SER A 239 6.10 -9.61 -5.48
C SER A 239 5.66 -9.32 -6.90
N ARG A 240 5.13 -10.35 -7.60
CA ARG A 240 4.54 -10.15 -8.93
C ARG A 240 3.30 -9.24 -8.86
N SER A 241 2.36 -9.51 -7.94
CA SER A 241 1.16 -8.68 -7.78
C SER A 241 1.52 -7.23 -7.45
N PHE A 242 2.54 -7.01 -6.63
CA PHE A 242 3.05 -5.69 -6.31
C PHE A 242 3.66 -4.98 -7.52
N LYS A 243 4.54 -5.64 -8.28
CA LYS A 243 5.11 -5.11 -9.53
C LYS A 243 4.03 -4.75 -10.56
N GLU A 244 3.00 -5.59 -10.67
CA GLU A 244 1.84 -5.32 -11.53
C GLU A 244 1.08 -4.07 -11.09
N ALA A 245 0.87 -3.86 -9.77
CA ALA A 245 0.25 -2.66 -9.22
C ALA A 245 1.11 -1.40 -9.49
N GLN A 246 2.44 -1.50 -9.37
CA GLN A 246 3.37 -0.42 -9.73
C GLN A 246 3.27 -0.07 -11.22
N ILE A 247 3.29 -1.09 -12.10
CA ILE A 247 3.12 -0.89 -13.55
C ILE A 247 1.76 -0.23 -13.83
N ALA A 248 0.71 -0.63 -13.11
CA ALA A 248 -0.62 -0.02 -13.28
C ALA A 248 -0.58 1.49 -12.99
N LEU A 249 0.06 1.92 -11.91
CA LEU A 249 0.21 3.35 -11.59
C LEU A 249 1.01 4.10 -12.66
N GLU A 250 2.15 3.55 -13.08
CA GLU A 250 3.02 4.21 -14.05
C GLU A 250 2.38 4.27 -15.46
N VAL A 251 1.76 3.18 -15.91
CA VAL A 251 1.03 3.14 -17.19
C VAL A 251 -0.20 4.04 -17.16
N GLY A 252 -0.93 4.04 -16.04
CA GLY A 252 -2.07 4.93 -15.85
C GLY A 252 -1.67 6.41 -15.94
N LYS A 253 -0.56 6.80 -15.31
CA LYS A 253 -0.02 8.15 -15.39
C LYS A 253 0.27 8.57 -16.84
N VAL A 254 0.71 7.65 -17.68
CA VAL A 254 1.02 7.91 -19.09
C VAL A 254 -0.23 7.96 -19.96
N PHE A 255 -1.11 6.95 -19.84
CA PHE A 255 -2.19 6.73 -20.80
C PHE A 255 -3.58 7.17 -20.33
N ASP A 256 -3.82 7.14 -19.00
CA ASP A 256 -5.12 7.37 -18.38
C ASP A 256 -5.00 8.28 -17.13
N ASN A 257 -4.32 9.41 -17.24
CA ASN A 257 -4.00 10.31 -16.13
C ASN A 257 -5.23 10.89 -15.37
N GLU A 258 -6.42 10.76 -15.92
CA GLU A 258 -7.66 11.17 -15.27
C GLU A 258 -8.23 10.08 -14.34
N LYS A 259 -7.86 8.82 -14.57
CA LYS A 259 -8.33 7.70 -13.74
C LYS A 259 -7.62 7.65 -12.40
N GLU A 260 -8.41 7.45 -11.36
CA GLU A 260 -7.92 7.27 -9.98
C GLU A 260 -7.71 5.79 -9.64
N ILE A 261 -8.37 4.88 -10.35
CA ILE A 261 -8.27 3.44 -10.15
C ILE A 261 -7.80 2.78 -11.42
N ILE A 262 -6.66 2.12 -11.35
CA ILE A 262 -6.01 1.51 -12.50
C ILE A 262 -5.72 0.04 -12.20
N ASN A 263 -6.46 -0.84 -12.86
CA ASN A 263 -6.28 -2.28 -12.72
C ASN A 263 -5.30 -2.78 -13.80
N TYR A 264 -4.24 -3.50 -13.39
CA TYR A 264 -3.23 -4.06 -14.29
C TYR A 264 -3.82 -4.87 -15.45
N LYS A 265 -4.87 -5.65 -15.20
CA LYS A 265 -5.55 -6.43 -16.24
C LYS A 265 -6.18 -5.58 -17.33
N ASN A 266 -6.60 -4.36 -17.00
CA ASN A 266 -7.31 -3.48 -17.92
C ASN A 266 -6.37 -2.58 -18.74
N LEU A 267 -5.06 -2.68 -18.54
CA LEU A 267 -4.06 -1.86 -19.24
C LEU A 267 -3.92 -2.17 -20.74
N GLY A 268 -4.36 -3.34 -21.16
CA GLY A 268 -4.29 -3.76 -22.57
C GLY A 268 -2.87 -3.63 -23.15
N ILE A 269 -2.77 -3.01 -24.33
CA ILE A 269 -1.50 -2.81 -25.05
C ILE A 269 -0.55 -1.87 -24.28
N GLY A 270 -1.06 -0.97 -23.46
CA GLY A 270 -0.25 -0.01 -22.72
C GLY A 270 0.81 -0.67 -21.83
N ARG A 271 0.51 -1.82 -21.20
CA ARG A 271 1.47 -2.56 -20.38
C ARG A 271 2.63 -3.16 -21.21
N ILE A 272 2.36 -3.52 -22.47
CA ILE A 272 3.39 -4.08 -23.37
C ILE A 272 4.32 -2.93 -23.79
N ILE A 273 3.75 -1.82 -24.25
CA ILE A 273 4.52 -0.64 -24.67
C ILE A 273 5.41 -0.14 -23.53
N TYR A 274 4.90 -0.09 -22.30
CA TYR A 274 5.66 0.36 -21.14
C TYR A 274 6.91 -0.50 -20.85
N GLN A 275 6.90 -1.78 -21.22
CA GLN A 275 8.01 -2.71 -21.03
C GLN A 275 9.01 -2.72 -22.19
N LEU A 276 8.68 -2.07 -23.33
CA LEU A 276 9.59 -2.01 -24.46
C LEU A 276 10.78 -1.08 -24.20
N PRO A 277 11.98 -1.42 -24.69
CA PRO A 277 13.10 -0.51 -24.72
C PRO A 277 12.76 0.78 -25.49
N THR A 278 13.19 1.94 -24.98
CA THR A 278 12.92 3.23 -25.62
C THR A 278 13.51 3.29 -27.03
N THR A 279 14.69 2.71 -27.24
CA THR A 279 15.33 2.60 -28.57
C THR A 279 14.45 1.87 -29.59
N LEU A 280 13.82 0.76 -29.19
CA LEU A 280 12.89 0.02 -30.07
C LEU A 280 11.65 0.89 -30.38
N CYS A 281 11.13 1.61 -29.37
CA CYS A 281 10.02 2.54 -29.56
C CYS A 281 10.35 3.68 -30.53
N GLU A 282 11.57 4.24 -30.46
CA GLU A 282 12.06 5.28 -31.36
C GLU A 282 12.19 4.77 -32.80
N VAL A 283 12.81 3.61 -33.00
CA VAL A 283 12.93 2.95 -34.32
C VAL A 283 11.54 2.70 -34.92
N PHE A 284 10.62 2.14 -34.15
CA PHE A 284 9.25 1.90 -34.61
C PHE A 284 8.56 3.18 -35.07
N LEU A 285 8.71 4.29 -34.32
CA LEU A 285 8.12 5.58 -34.74
C LEU A 285 8.73 6.10 -36.03
N GLN A 286 10.05 5.93 -36.25
CA GLN A 286 10.73 6.33 -37.48
C GLN A 286 10.29 5.50 -38.70
N GLU A 287 10.02 4.21 -38.49
CA GLU A 287 9.51 3.33 -39.54
C GLU A 287 8.06 3.66 -39.94
N VAL A 288 7.20 3.92 -38.93
CA VAL A 288 5.79 4.23 -39.16
C VAL A 288 5.59 5.64 -39.72
N PHE A 289 6.33 6.61 -39.19
CA PHE A 289 6.21 8.01 -39.60
C PHE A 289 7.53 8.54 -40.11
N LYS A 290 7.51 9.14 -41.30
CA LYS A 290 8.64 9.93 -41.75
C LYS A 290 8.88 11.10 -40.77
N SER A 291 10.15 11.51 -40.63
CA SER A 291 10.55 12.59 -39.73
C SER A 291 9.67 13.84 -39.90
N GLY A 292 9.15 14.34 -38.79
CA GLY A 292 8.29 15.54 -38.76
C GLY A 292 6.81 15.34 -39.12
N THR A 293 6.38 14.12 -39.47
CA THR A 293 5.00 13.87 -39.92
C THR A 293 3.98 14.04 -38.79
N LEU A 294 4.28 13.53 -37.59
CA LEU A 294 3.37 13.66 -36.43
C LEU A 294 3.27 15.10 -35.92
N GLU A 295 4.36 15.85 -36.02
CA GLU A 295 4.45 17.25 -35.65
C GLU A 295 3.70 18.15 -36.62
N SER A 296 3.50 17.71 -37.87
CA SER A 296 2.74 18.41 -38.90
C SER A 296 1.21 18.26 -38.74
N LEU A 297 0.75 17.38 -37.89
CA LEU A 297 -0.69 17.20 -37.61
C LEU A 297 -1.19 18.35 -36.74
N ASP A 298 -2.11 19.12 -37.32
CA ASP A 298 -2.76 20.23 -36.61
C ASP A 298 -3.71 19.69 -35.50
N ARG A 299 -4.13 20.56 -34.60
CA ARG A 299 -5.03 20.26 -33.49
C ARG A 299 -6.33 19.63 -33.98
N GLU A 300 -6.84 20.07 -35.10
CA GLU A 300 -8.09 19.54 -35.69
C GLU A 300 -7.92 18.09 -36.13
N SER A 301 -6.80 17.75 -36.78
CA SER A 301 -6.45 16.38 -37.15
C SER A 301 -6.31 15.47 -35.92
N LEU A 302 -5.61 15.94 -34.87
CA LEU A 302 -5.45 15.17 -33.63
C LEU A 302 -6.80 14.92 -32.94
N MET A 303 -7.69 15.91 -32.85
CA MET A 303 -9.03 15.73 -32.30
C MET A 303 -9.87 14.76 -33.14
N THR A 304 -9.72 14.83 -34.47
CA THR A 304 -10.41 13.91 -35.40
C THR A 304 -9.94 12.48 -35.20
N ILE A 305 -8.63 12.26 -35.11
CA ILE A 305 -8.03 10.94 -34.87
C ILE A 305 -8.53 10.36 -33.53
N GLN A 306 -8.45 11.15 -32.47
CA GLN A 306 -8.89 10.71 -31.14
C GLN A 306 -10.37 10.32 -31.14
N SER A 307 -11.25 11.20 -31.63
CA SER A 307 -12.67 10.94 -31.68
C SER A 307 -13.01 9.75 -32.61
N PHE A 308 -12.26 9.52 -33.68
CA PHE A 308 -12.46 8.41 -34.59
C PHE A 308 -12.13 7.07 -33.93
N PHE A 309 -11.04 6.98 -33.16
CA PHE A 309 -10.72 5.81 -32.35
C PHE A 309 -11.70 5.56 -31.22
N GLU A 310 -12.15 6.61 -30.52
CA GLU A 310 -13.15 6.50 -29.44
C GLU A 310 -14.52 5.99 -29.93
N ASN A 311 -14.86 6.27 -31.20
CA ASN A 311 -16.11 5.81 -31.84
C ASN A 311 -15.88 4.57 -32.73
N ASN A 312 -14.90 3.71 -32.39
CA ASN A 312 -14.63 2.45 -33.05
C ASN A 312 -14.53 2.53 -34.58
N LEU A 313 -13.86 3.54 -35.09
CA LEU A 313 -13.67 3.84 -36.52
C LEU A 313 -14.99 4.07 -37.29
N ASN A 314 -16.05 4.46 -36.59
CA ASN A 314 -17.33 4.71 -37.21
C ASN A 314 -17.44 6.18 -37.68
N VAL A 315 -17.41 6.38 -38.99
CA VAL A 315 -17.49 7.70 -39.62
C VAL A 315 -18.76 8.47 -39.24
N SER A 316 -19.91 7.81 -39.19
CA SER A 316 -21.19 8.48 -38.92
C SER A 316 -21.32 8.90 -37.46
N GLU A 317 -20.84 8.11 -36.52
CA GLU A 317 -20.84 8.45 -35.10
C GLU A 317 -19.81 9.53 -34.78
N THR A 318 -18.62 9.44 -35.35
CA THR A 318 -17.56 10.43 -35.18
C THR A 318 -18.00 11.79 -35.72
N SER A 319 -18.66 11.83 -36.90
CA SER A 319 -19.15 13.10 -37.46
C SER A 319 -20.20 13.76 -36.56
N ARG A 320 -21.11 12.98 -35.96
CA ARG A 320 -22.08 13.47 -34.97
C ARG A 320 -21.42 14.00 -33.72
N LYS A 321 -20.44 13.27 -33.18
CA LYS A 321 -19.72 13.65 -31.95
C LYS A 321 -18.89 14.93 -32.14
N LEU A 322 -18.31 15.12 -33.33
CA LEU A 322 -17.53 16.31 -33.67
C LEU A 322 -18.39 17.47 -34.20
N PHE A 323 -19.71 17.29 -34.31
CA PHE A 323 -20.62 18.28 -34.87
C PHE A 323 -20.23 18.76 -36.28
N VAL A 324 -19.75 17.82 -37.14
CA VAL A 324 -19.39 18.11 -38.51
C VAL A 324 -20.19 17.27 -39.50
N HIS A 325 -20.34 17.75 -40.76
CA HIS A 325 -20.93 16.94 -41.79
C HIS A 325 -20.04 15.73 -42.11
N ARG A 326 -20.66 14.60 -42.48
CA ARG A 326 -19.94 13.36 -42.82
C ARG A 326 -18.83 13.57 -43.88
N ASN A 327 -19.11 14.36 -44.91
CA ASN A 327 -18.16 14.66 -45.96
C ASN A 327 -16.92 15.45 -45.43
N THR A 328 -17.15 16.33 -44.49
CA THR A 328 -16.06 17.07 -43.83
C THR A 328 -15.16 16.12 -43.03
N LEU A 329 -15.74 15.15 -42.31
CA LEU A 329 -14.96 14.13 -41.61
C LEU A 329 -14.15 13.27 -42.60
N VAL A 330 -14.77 12.82 -43.69
CA VAL A 330 -14.06 12.05 -44.73
C VAL A 330 -12.90 12.85 -45.30
N TYR A 331 -13.09 14.15 -45.58
CA TYR A 331 -12.02 15.05 -46.05
C TYR A 331 -10.88 15.16 -45.03
N ARG A 332 -11.17 15.26 -43.72
CA ARG A 332 -10.17 15.28 -42.65
C ARG A 332 -9.38 13.95 -42.59
N LEU A 333 -10.06 12.82 -42.70
CA LEU A 333 -9.40 11.50 -42.74
C LEU A 333 -8.50 11.35 -44.00
N GLU A 334 -8.93 11.86 -45.17
CA GLU A 334 -8.09 11.89 -46.37
C GLU A 334 -6.87 12.82 -46.21
N LYS A 335 -7.02 13.94 -45.53
CA LYS A 335 -5.90 14.83 -45.18
C LYS A 335 -4.87 14.11 -44.30
N ILE A 336 -5.35 13.38 -43.26
CA ILE A 336 -4.51 12.61 -42.36
C ILE A 336 -3.76 11.52 -43.15
N LYS A 337 -4.48 10.78 -44.02
CA LYS A 337 -3.89 9.77 -44.90
C LYS A 337 -2.76 10.35 -45.78
N LYS A 338 -2.98 11.51 -46.40
CA LYS A 338 -1.96 12.19 -47.25
C LYS A 338 -0.74 12.58 -46.45
N LEU A 339 -0.89 13.04 -45.21
CA LEU A 339 0.21 13.44 -44.35
C LEU A 339 1.00 12.26 -43.80
N THR A 340 0.31 11.21 -43.38
CA THR A 340 0.92 10.10 -42.63
C THR A 340 1.19 8.86 -43.48
N GLY A 341 0.55 8.73 -44.62
CA GLY A 341 0.55 7.51 -45.44
C GLY A 341 -0.42 6.43 -44.94
N LEU A 342 -1.08 6.61 -43.80
CA LEU A 342 -1.94 5.62 -43.16
C LEU A 342 -3.42 6.00 -43.29
N ASP A 343 -4.22 5.13 -43.90
CA ASP A 343 -5.67 5.30 -43.96
C ASP A 343 -6.33 4.73 -42.71
N LEU A 344 -6.81 5.59 -41.81
CA LEU A 344 -7.42 5.17 -40.56
C LEU A 344 -8.74 4.41 -40.72
N ARG A 345 -9.31 4.34 -41.93
CA ARG A 345 -10.49 3.53 -42.25
C ARG A 345 -10.12 2.06 -42.51
N GLU A 346 -8.84 1.78 -42.79
CA GLU A 346 -8.30 0.44 -42.91
C GLU A 346 -7.81 -0.04 -41.55
N PHE A 347 -8.30 -1.20 -41.12
CA PHE A 347 -8.08 -1.72 -39.77
C PHE A 347 -6.60 -1.85 -39.41
N GLU A 348 -5.78 -2.43 -40.30
CA GLU A 348 -4.33 -2.59 -40.08
C GLU A 348 -3.60 -1.23 -39.92
N HIS A 349 -3.93 -0.25 -40.75
CA HIS A 349 -3.38 1.10 -40.64
C HIS A 349 -3.83 1.80 -39.36
N ALA A 350 -5.09 1.60 -38.96
CA ALA A 350 -5.62 2.15 -37.73
C ALA A 350 -4.91 1.59 -36.49
N ILE A 351 -4.65 0.27 -36.44
CA ILE A 351 -3.88 -0.37 -35.36
C ILE A 351 -2.46 0.22 -35.29
N VAL A 352 -1.74 0.21 -36.41
CA VAL A 352 -0.38 0.76 -36.45
C VAL A 352 -0.34 2.19 -35.97
N PHE A 353 -1.27 3.02 -36.43
CA PHE A 353 -1.38 4.42 -36.02
C PHE A 353 -1.67 4.58 -34.53
N LYS A 354 -2.62 3.80 -33.99
CA LYS A 354 -2.98 3.80 -32.57
C LYS A 354 -1.80 3.43 -31.69
N VAL A 355 -1.09 2.36 -32.04
CA VAL A 355 0.11 1.92 -31.32
C VAL A 355 1.20 3.01 -31.38
N ALA A 356 1.42 3.61 -32.53
CA ALA A 356 2.42 4.66 -32.70
C ALA A 356 2.10 5.91 -31.86
N LEU A 357 0.83 6.32 -31.77
CA LEU A 357 0.43 7.40 -30.83
C LEU A 357 0.70 7.04 -29.37
N MET A 358 0.42 5.80 -28.98
CA MET A 358 0.71 5.34 -27.62
C MET A 358 2.22 5.32 -27.35
N VAL A 359 3.02 4.81 -28.30
CA VAL A 359 4.49 4.82 -28.18
C VAL A 359 5.01 6.27 -28.06
N LYS A 360 4.52 7.21 -28.89
CA LYS A 360 4.89 8.62 -28.78
C LYS A 360 4.56 9.19 -27.39
N LYS A 361 3.34 8.92 -26.87
CA LYS A 361 2.92 9.38 -25.55
C LYS A 361 3.82 8.82 -24.44
N TYR A 362 4.21 7.56 -24.57
CA TYR A 362 5.13 6.88 -23.66
C TYR A 362 6.52 7.53 -23.67
N LEU A 363 7.11 7.75 -24.83
CA LEU A 363 8.42 8.40 -24.96
C LEU A 363 8.41 9.84 -24.41
N SER A 364 7.34 10.59 -24.68
CA SER A 364 7.17 11.95 -24.17
C SER A 364 7.02 12.03 -22.63
N SER A 365 6.62 10.94 -21.99
CA SER A 365 6.48 10.85 -20.52
C SER A 365 7.80 10.52 -19.81
N LYS A 366 8.81 10.05 -20.54
CA LYS A 366 10.12 9.75 -19.96
C LYS A 366 10.94 11.03 -19.83
N PRO A 367 11.61 11.26 -18.69
CA PRO A 367 12.56 12.36 -18.60
C PRO A 367 13.65 12.15 -19.66
N VAL A 368 13.96 13.23 -20.40
CA VAL A 368 15.07 13.22 -21.35
C VAL A 368 16.34 12.89 -20.57
N LYS A 369 16.93 11.72 -20.82
CA LYS A 369 18.28 11.42 -20.32
C LYS A 369 19.26 12.21 -21.17
N TYR A 370 19.79 13.30 -20.59
CA TYR A 370 20.96 14.00 -21.12
C TYR A 370 22.22 13.15 -20.89
#